data_acf2cc70e555c43e17e076d12a1f9606
#
_entry.id   acf2cc70e555c43e17e076d12a1f9606
#
_cell.length_a   1.000
_cell.length_b   1.000
_cell.length_c   1.000
_cell.angle_alpha   90.00
_cell.angle_beta   90.00
_cell.angle_gamma   90.00
#
_symmetry.space_group_name_H-M   'P 1'
#
loop_
_entity.id
_entity.type
_entity.pdbx_description
1 polymer ?
#
loop_
_entity_poly.entity_id
_entity_poly.type
_entity_poly.pdbx_seq_one_letter_code
_entity_poly.pdbx_strand_id
1 'polypeptide(L)'
;PGQSAAQLWKLVGRSDEAVVEGERLVGSLTVRSRRPGDRFRPLGLHGRKKLQDLFVDAKVGRAERETTPIVVDSAGQIVWVAGHALAEELKVTGRTRAVIILKRIPT
;
A
#
# COMPACT_ATOMS: atom_id res chain seq x y z
N PRO A 1 -14.00 2.46 22.61
CA PRO A 1 -14.33 1.33 21.76
C PRO A 1 -13.73 1.59 20.40
N GLY A 2 -13.34 0.63 19.76
CA GLY A 2 -12.62 0.72 18.52
C GLY A 2 -11.16 0.37 18.73
N GLN A 3 -10.56 -0.07 17.67
CA GLN A 3 -9.15 -0.47 17.69
C GLN A 3 -8.27 0.76 17.71
N SER A 4 -7.13 0.68 18.39
CA SER A 4 -6.15 1.74 18.32
C SER A 4 -5.57 1.81 16.90
N ALA A 5 -5.04 2.97 16.53
CA ALA A 5 -4.41 3.13 15.23
C ALA A 5 -3.29 2.11 15.03
N ALA A 6 -2.56 1.80 16.08
CA ALA A 6 -1.46 0.82 16.01
C ALA A 6 -1.94 -0.61 15.74
N GLN A 7 -3.20 -0.93 16.05
CA GLN A 7 -3.75 -2.25 15.77
C GLN A 7 -4.31 -2.35 14.36
N LEU A 8 -4.76 -1.25 13.78
CA LEU A 8 -5.37 -1.26 12.46
C LEU A 8 -4.41 -1.69 11.36
N TRP A 9 -3.13 -1.36 11.50
CA TRP A 9 -2.15 -1.69 10.47
C TRP A 9 -2.04 -3.20 10.22
N LYS A 10 -2.38 -4.02 11.21
CA LYS A 10 -2.34 -5.47 11.06
C LYS A 10 -3.36 -5.99 10.04
N LEU A 11 -4.37 -5.18 9.75
CA LEU A 11 -5.45 -5.55 8.84
C LEU A 11 -5.21 -5.04 7.42
N VAL A 12 -4.16 -4.23 7.23
CA VAL A 12 -3.98 -3.51 5.97
C VAL A 12 -3.08 -4.23 4.99
N GLY A 13 -3.20 -3.84 3.74
CA GLY A 13 -2.36 -4.29 2.65
C GLY A 13 -2.87 -5.52 1.93
N ARG A 14 -3.64 -6.36 2.61
CA ARG A 14 -4.14 -7.63 2.05
C ARG A 14 -5.63 -7.64 1.82
N SER A 15 -6.30 -6.55 2.08
CA SER A 15 -7.74 -6.41 1.87
C SER A 15 -8.01 -5.30 0.88
N ASP A 16 -9.28 -5.02 0.64
CA ASP A 16 -9.69 -3.92 -0.21
C ASP A 16 -9.62 -2.57 0.49
N GLU A 17 -9.09 -2.53 1.71
CA GLU A 17 -8.89 -1.30 2.46
C GLU A 17 -7.47 -1.25 3.01
N ALA A 18 -6.93 -0.05 3.10
CA ALA A 18 -5.66 0.21 3.74
C ALA A 18 -5.77 1.46 4.59
N VAL A 19 -5.12 1.44 5.75
CA VAL A 19 -5.03 2.60 6.64
C VAL A 19 -3.58 3.03 6.65
N VAL A 20 -3.32 4.27 6.27
CA VAL A 20 -1.96 4.79 6.15
C VAL A 20 -1.79 6.03 7.00
N GLU A 21 -0.53 6.30 7.37
CA GLU A 21 -0.15 7.51 8.09
C GLU A 21 -0.18 8.70 7.13
N GLY A 22 -1.18 9.57 7.31
CA GLY A 22 -1.41 10.68 6.38
C GLY A 22 -0.28 11.71 6.37
N GLU A 23 0.37 11.91 7.50
CA GLU A 23 1.42 12.93 7.62
C GLU A 23 2.69 12.61 6.84
N ARG A 24 2.87 11.36 6.39
CA ARG A 24 4.02 10.98 5.57
C ARG A 24 3.74 10.95 4.08
N LEU A 25 2.51 11.20 3.69
CA LEU A 25 2.16 11.30 2.28
C LEU A 25 2.61 12.65 1.73
N VAL A 26 3.11 12.65 0.51
CA VAL A 26 3.55 13.88 -0.16
C VAL A 26 2.53 14.23 -1.24
N GLY A 27 1.85 15.37 -1.05
CA GLY A 27 0.91 15.88 -2.04
C GLY A 27 -0.28 14.99 -2.28
N SER A 28 -0.76 14.98 -3.52
CA SER A 28 -1.95 14.23 -3.92
C SER A 28 -1.63 12.77 -4.19
N LEU A 29 -2.63 11.93 -4.02
CA LEU A 29 -2.53 10.51 -4.38
C LEU A 29 -3.05 10.29 -5.79
N THR A 30 -2.39 9.39 -6.51
CA THR A 30 -2.76 8.99 -7.85
C THR A 30 -2.86 7.47 -7.90
N VAL A 31 -3.80 6.95 -8.66
CA VAL A 31 -3.94 5.52 -8.91
C VAL A 31 -3.47 5.23 -10.33
N ARG A 32 -2.63 4.23 -10.47
CA ARG A 32 -2.12 3.83 -11.78
C ARG A 32 -1.91 2.33 -11.83
N SER A 33 -1.61 1.83 -13.02
CA SER A 33 -1.16 0.45 -13.21
C SER A 33 0.32 0.34 -12.89
N ARG A 34 0.79 -0.87 -12.70
CA ARG A 34 2.21 -1.13 -12.46
C ARG A 34 3.06 -0.65 -13.64
N ARG A 35 4.30 -0.31 -13.34
CA ARG A 35 5.29 0.09 -14.34
C ARG A 35 6.55 -0.74 -14.17
N PRO A 36 7.29 -1.02 -15.25
CA PRO A 36 8.57 -1.70 -15.15
C PRO A 36 9.50 -0.95 -14.19
N GLY A 37 10.18 -1.70 -13.33
CA GLY A 37 11.10 -1.11 -12.37
C GLY A 37 10.48 -0.62 -11.07
N ASP A 38 9.18 -0.72 -10.91
CA ASP A 38 8.53 -0.34 -9.64
C ASP A 38 9.14 -1.09 -8.47
N ARG A 39 9.50 -0.34 -7.43
CA ARG A 39 10.04 -0.89 -6.19
C ARG A 39 9.44 -0.18 -5.00
N PHE A 40 9.29 -0.90 -3.90
CA PHE A 40 8.89 -0.31 -2.64
C PHE A 40 9.27 -1.26 -1.51
N ARG A 41 9.05 -0.83 -0.28
CA ARG A 41 9.31 -1.65 0.89
C ARG A 41 7.97 -2.13 1.45
N PRO A 42 7.60 -3.40 1.20
CA PRO A 42 6.35 -3.92 1.75
C PRO A 42 6.37 -3.97 3.27
N LEU A 43 5.21 -3.83 3.88
CA LEU A 43 5.05 -3.88 5.33
C LEU A 43 5.68 -5.17 5.88
N GLY A 44 6.54 -5.01 6.89
CA GLY A 44 7.21 -6.14 7.53
C GLY A 44 8.54 -6.53 6.92
N LEU A 45 8.93 -5.95 5.78
CA LEU A 45 10.22 -6.23 5.17
C LEU A 45 11.24 -5.14 5.50
N HIS A 46 12.50 -5.55 5.62
CA HIS A 46 13.58 -4.61 5.95
C HIS A 46 14.16 -3.90 4.73
N GLY A 47 14.00 -4.45 3.55
CA GLY A 47 14.55 -3.89 2.33
C GLY A 47 13.51 -3.63 1.28
N ARG A 48 13.92 -2.95 0.21
CA ARG A 48 13.05 -2.70 -0.94
C ARG A 48 12.93 -3.96 -1.77
N LYS A 49 11.77 -4.10 -2.40
CA LYS A 49 11.45 -5.26 -3.22
C LYS A 49 10.87 -4.77 -4.54
N LYS A 50 11.19 -5.46 -5.62
CA LYS A 50 10.54 -5.17 -6.90
C LYS A 50 9.09 -5.58 -6.82
N LEU A 51 8.21 -4.74 -7.36
CA LEU A 51 6.79 -5.05 -7.40
C LEU A 51 6.53 -6.33 -8.17
N GLN A 52 7.30 -6.58 -9.22
CA GLN A 52 7.20 -7.83 -9.98
C GLN A 52 7.44 -9.05 -9.07
N ASP A 53 8.44 -8.99 -8.21
CA ASP A 53 8.74 -10.09 -7.30
C ASP A 53 7.64 -10.29 -6.26
N LEU A 54 7.03 -9.20 -5.81
CA LEU A 54 5.88 -9.29 -4.91
C LEU A 54 4.74 -10.07 -5.57
N PHE A 55 4.45 -9.76 -6.83
CA PHE A 55 3.38 -10.44 -7.55
C PHE A 55 3.69 -11.92 -7.77
N VAL A 56 4.95 -12.24 -8.08
CA VAL A 56 5.38 -13.63 -8.25
C VAL A 56 5.23 -14.41 -6.94
N ASP A 57 5.72 -13.83 -5.84
CA ASP A 57 5.65 -14.48 -4.53
C ASP A 57 4.20 -14.66 -4.07
N ALA A 58 3.32 -13.73 -4.39
CA ALA A 58 1.90 -13.82 -4.05
C ALA A 58 1.10 -14.64 -5.06
N LYS A 59 1.76 -15.17 -6.08
CA LYS A 59 1.13 -15.99 -7.13
C LYS A 59 0.01 -15.26 -7.87
N VAL A 60 0.22 -13.98 -8.11
CA VAL A 60 -0.74 -13.14 -8.82
C VAL A 60 -0.58 -13.38 -10.32
N GLY A 61 -1.67 -13.72 -11.01
CA GLY A 61 -1.66 -13.96 -12.44
C GLY A 61 -1.41 -12.70 -13.25
N ARG A 62 -0.94 -12.85 -14.49
CA ARG A 62 -0.60 -11.72 -15.34
C ARG A 62 -1.75 -10.73 -15.53
N ALA A 63 -2.94 -11.26 -15.80
CA ALA A 63 -4.11 -10.38 -16.02
C ALA A 63 -4.41 -9.55 -14.78
N GLU A 64 -4.34 -10.15 -13.61
CA GLU A 64 -4.59 -9.46 -12.35
C GLU A 64 -3.52 -8.41 -12.08
N ARG A 65 -2.25 -8.68 -12.42
CA ARG A 65 -1.17 -7.70 -12.25
C ARG A 65 -1.44 -6.43 -13.03
N GLU A 66 -1.96 -6.57 -14.25
CA GLU A 66 -2.22 -5.42 -15.12
C GLU A 66 -3.38 -4.56 -14.62
N THR A 67 -4.31 -5.14 -13.87
CA THR A 67 -5.49 -4.44 -13.37
C THR A 67 -5.41 -4.07 -11.90
N THR A 68 -4.36 -4.49 -11.19
CA THR A 68 -4.20 -4.16 -9.78
C THR A 68 -3.91 -2.67 -9.62
N PRO A 69 -4.72 -1.93 -8.86
CA PRO A 69 -4.46 -0.51 -8.63
C PRO A 69 -3.21 -0.31 -7.77
N ILE A 70 -2.35 0.59 -8.22
CA ILE A 70 -1.16 1.00 -7.47
C ILE A 70 -1.39 2.46 -7.07
N VAL A 71 -1.42 2.73 -5.77
CA VAL A 71 -1.60 4.07 -5.26
C VAL A 71 -0.24 4.68 -4.99
N VAL A 72 0.03 5.85 -5.58
CA VAL A 72 1.30 6.56 -5.41
C VAL A 72 1.02 8.00 -4.98
N ASP A 73 1.97 8.59 -4.26
CA ASP A 73 1.88 10.00 -3.90
C ASP A 73 2.60 10.88 -4.94
N SER A 74 2.64 12.18 -4.71
CA SER A 74 3.24 13.13 -5.67
C SER A 74 4.75 12.99 -5.79
N ALA A 75 5.41 12.37 -4.82
CA ALA A 75 6.83 12.09 -4.89
C ALA A 75 7.14 10.79 -5.64
N GLY A 76 6.11 10.08 -6.12
CA GLY A 76 6.29 8.81 -6.81
C GLY A 76 6.44 7.63 -5.87
N GLN A 77 6.22 7.82 -4.58
CA GLN A 77 6.30 6.76 -3.60
C GLN A 77 5.09 5.85 -3.72
N ILE A 78 5.32 4.53 -3.84
CA ILE A 78 4.23 3.57 -3.82
C ILE A 78 3.70 3.48 -2.39
N VAL A 79 2.42 3.77 -2.24
CA VAL A 79 1.73 3.81 -0.95
C VAL A 79 1.06 2.46 -0.69
N TRP A 80 0.36 1.95 -1.68
CA TRP A 80 -0.45 0.74 -1.53
C TRP A 80 -0.58 0.01 -2.86
N VAL A 81 -0.35 -1.29 -2.82
CA VAL A 81 -0.66 -2.20 -3.92
C VAL A 81 -1.97 -2.86 -3.52
N ALA A 82 -3.07 -2.39 -4.10
CA ALA A 82 -4.42 -2.70 -3.60
C ALA A 82 -4.66 -4.21 -3.52
N GLY A 83 -5.09 -4.66 -2.36
CA GLY A 83 -5.35 -6.06 -2.09
C GLY A 83 -4.11 -6.90 -1.75
N HIS A 84 -2.91 -6.34 -1.83
CA HIS A 84 -1.68 -7.12 -1.67
C HIS A 84 -0.72 -6.60 -0.61
N ALA A 85 -0.36 -5.33 -0.64
CA ALA A 85 0.66 -4.84 0.27
C ALA A 85 0.60 -3.33 0.49
N LEU A 86 0.95 -2.91 1.68
CA LEU A 86 1.09 -1.51 2.08
C LEU A 86 2.59 -1.20 2.24
N ALA A 87 2.99 0.04 1.97
CA ALA A 87 4.37 0.45 2.18
C ALA A 87 4.71 0.53 3.67
N GLU A 88 5.85 -0.02 4.06
CA GLU A 88 6.30 -0.06 5.45
C GLU A 88 6.39 1.35 6.06
N GLU A 89 6.88 2.32 5.28
CA GLU A 89 7.08 3.70 5.76
C GLU A 89 5.77 4.41 6.09
N LEU A 90 4.64 3.88 5.62
CA LEU A 90 3.34 4.51 5.80
C LEU A 90 2.44 3.78 6.77
N LYS A 91 2.98 2.80 7.48
CA LYS A 91 2.18 2.06 8.46
C LYS A 91 1.78 2.97 9.62
N VAL A 92 0.59 2.75 10.12
CA VAL A 92 0.10 3.46 11.30
C VAL A 92 0.83 2.97 12.54
N THR A 93 1.26 3.89 13.39
CA THR A 93 1.95 3.58 14.65
C THR A 93 1.26 4.32 15.80
N GLY A 94 1.73 4.10 17.02
CA GLY A 94 1.23 4.83 18.17
C GLY A 94 1.51 6.35 18.13
N ARG A 95 2.39 6.79 17.22
CA ARG A 95 2.73 8.20 17.05
C ARG A 95 1.99 8.87 15.90
N THR A 96 1.21 8.12 15.15
CA THR A 96 0.47 8.66 14.02
C THR A 96 -0.58 9.65 14.50
N ARG A 97 -0.60 10.85 13.92
CA ARG A 97 -1.54 11.92 14.27
C ARG A 97 -2.75 11.94 13.35
N ALA A 98 -2.55 11.59 12.09
CA ALA A 98 -3.61 11.60 11.10
C ALA A 98 -3.52 10.35 10.27
N VAL A 99 -4.68 9.74 10.02
CA VAL A 99 -4.75 8.55 9.18
C VAL A 99 -5.59 8.83 7.96
N ILE A 100 -5.24 8.16 6.85
CA ILE A 100 -6.06 8.18 5.64
C ILE A 100 -6.44 6.74 5.36
N ILE A 101 -7.72 6.54 5.10
CA ILE A 101 -8.25 5.23 4.75
C ILE A 101 -8.38 5.17 3.23
N LEU A 102 -7.71 4.20 2.64
CA LEU A 102 -7.80 3.93 1.21
C LEU A 102 -8.70 2.72 1.01
N LYS A 103 -9.58 2.81 0.03
CA LYS A 103 -10.54 1.74 -0.19
C LYS A 103 -10.68 1.48 -1.68
N ARG A 104 -10.58 0.20 -2.05
CA ARG A 104 -10.86 -0.22 -3.42
C ARG A 104 -12.34 -0.51 -3.54
N ILE A 105 -13.00 0.20 -4.43
CA ILE A 105 -14.43 0.04 -4.69
C ILE A 105 -14.58 -0.82 -5.94
N PRO A 106 -15.26 -1.97 -5.85
CA PRO A 106 -15.51 -2.80 -7.04
C PRO A 106 -16.37 -2.04 -8.04
N THR A 107 -16.05 -2.19 -9.31
CA THR A 107 -16.80 -1.60 -10.42
C THR A 107 -17.56 -2.67 -11.18
#